data_c2e946a5fc46029d94bdf2a14f065cce
#
_entry.id   c2e946a5fc46029d94bdf2a14f065cce
#
_cell.length_a   1.000
_cell.length_b   1.000
_cell.length_c   1.000
_cell.angle_alpha   90.00
_cell.angle_beta   90.00
_cell.angle_gamma   90.00
#
_symmetry.space_group_name_H-M   'P 1'
#
loop_
_entity.id
_entity.type
_entity.pdbx_description
1 polymer ?
#
loop_
_entity_poly.entity_id
_entity_poly.type
_entity_poly.pdbx_seq_one_letter_code
_entity_poly.pdbx_strand_id
1 'polypeptide(L)'
;MADNVRLDWDMLSKRLWEKVDESPAIQSYYDQFPNVDTFNGTASFVDNHTVAIALNDGTSVTLTGDKVLIATGGRTNIPALPGLAEAGYLTSESFFGPSYPKKPYQSLIIIGGGPIGCEFAHVFDAAGTKVTMVQHNVRLLPKEDPAVSAFILKQFQRYGMDIRLNKDTISVSQRDGLKVLSFHDRTTGEEGEVAAEEILVAPGIRPMTELLHLENTDVRLDKRGYIETNEFLETTAENIWALGDVNGLAPFRHKANYEAEILAHNLFSGNAPETWRWADYDAVPAVTYTYPEAAHVGLTEEQALKKGYDVERAINHYSSSAKGYAMGYEPGDEDDGFIKLVIDKKTKFILGAHIVGPEASILIQPFINNLMSGTHVIRPVHEDIASPTAQALRAKPLTRTLDPKSVYTFSETMTPHPSLSEVVMWTRYYYEGK
;
A
#
# COMPACT_ATOMS: atom_id res chain seq x y z
N MET A 1 -2.91 8.12 -33.78
CA MET A 1 -2.29 8.45 -32.47
C MET A 1 -1.57 9.77 -32.62
N ALA A 2 -1.60 10.63 -31.61
CA ALA A 2 -0.89 11.90 -31.66
C ALA A 2 0.62 11.61 -31.49
N ASP A 3 1.41 11.89 -32.50
CA ASP A 3 2.86 11.59 -32.56
C ASP A 3 3.73 12.48 -31.67
N ASN A 4 3.21 13.20 -30.70
CA ASN A 4 3.98 14.09 -29.81
C ASN A 4 3.27 14.41 -28.49
N VAL A 5 2.69 13.43 -27.83
CA VAL A 5 2.21 13.60 -26.45
C VAL A 5 3.42 13.61 -25.52
N ARG A 6 3.64 14.72 -24.81
CA ARG A 6 4.70 14.86 -23.81
C ARG A 6 4.08 15.21 -22.47
N LEU A 7 4.62 14.66 -21.40
CA LEU A 7 4.27 15.06 -20.05
C LEU A 7 4.79 16.48 -19.81
N ASP A 8 3.88 17.38 -19.41
CA ASP A 8 4.24 18.71 -18.93
C ASP A 8 4.63 18.62 -17.44
N TRP A 9 5.93 18.58 -17.16
CA TRP A 9 6.43 18.43 -15.80
C TRP A 9 6.07 19.61 -14.89
N ASP A 10 6.08 20.82 -15.42
CA ASP A 10 5.77 22.02 -14.63
C ASP A 10 4.29 22.02 -14.21
N MET A 11 3.39 21.67 -15.14
CA MET A 11 1.96 21.53 -14.84
C MET A 11 1.71 20.40 -13.85
N LEU A 12 2.34 19.23 -14.05
CA LEU A 12 2.23 18.10 -13.14
C LEU A 12 2.70 18.48 -11.73
N SER A 13 3.90 19.10 -11.64
CA SER A 13 4.49 19.54 -10.38
C SER A 13 3.59 20.54 -9.66
N LYS A 14 3.05 21.52 -10.37
CA LYS A 14 2.12 22.48 -9.80
C LYS A 14 0.91 21.79 -9.16
N ARG A 15 0.24 20.90 -9.90
CA ARG A 15 -0.95 20.19 -9.40
C ARG A 15 -0.62 19.25 -8.25
N LEU A 16 0.55 18.61 -8.30
CA LEU A 16 1.04 17.76 -7.22
C LEU A 16 1.17 18.56 -5.92
N TRP A 17 1.91 19.68 -6.00
CA TRP A 17 2.19 20.48 -4.81
C TRP A 17 0.93 21.20 -4.28
N GLU A 18 0.01 21.61 -5.15
CA GLU A 18 -1.32 22.09 -4.71
C GLU A 18 -2.02 21.05 -3.82
N LYS A 19 -1.82 19.75 -4.08
CA LYS A 19 -2.42 18.68 -3.27
C LYS A 19 -1.58 18.30 -2.05
N VAL A 20 -0.25 18.27 -2.16
CA VAL A 20 0.65 17.94 -1.04
C VAL A 20 0.62 19.05 0.01
N ASP A 21 0.54 20.32 -0.41
CA ASP A 21 0.52 21.49 0.48
C ASP A 21 -0.82 21.72 1.21
N GLU A 22 -1.78 20.80 1.07
CA GLU A 22 -3.02 20.85 1.87
C GLU A 22 -2.80 20.55 3.38
N SER A 23 -1.65 20.01 3.78
CA SER A 23 -1.39 19.65 5.19
C SER A 23 -1.53 20.82 6.19
N PRO A 24 -1.12 22.07 5.89
CA PRO A 24 -1.40 23.22 6.77
C PRO A 24 -2.89 23.52 6.93
N ALA A 25 -3.69 23.26 5.89
CA ALA A 25 -5.14 23.43 5.97
C ALA A 25 -5.78 22.38 6.89
N ILE A 26 -5.26 21.16 6.91
CA ILE A 26 -5.68 20.10 7.82
C ILE A 26 -5.37 20.48 9.27
N GLN A 27 -4.17 21.00 9.55
CA GLN A 27 -3.80 21.51 10.86
C GLN A 27 -4.77 22.62 11.29
N SER A 28 -4.99 23.64 10.45
CA SER A 28 -5.91 24.74 10.72
C SER A 28 -7.36 24.31 10.93
N TYR A 29 -7.76 23.18 10.31
CA TYR A 29 -9.06 22.58 10.55
C TYR A 29 -9.16 22.01 11.96
N TYR A 30 -8.16 21.25 12.42
CA TYR A 30 -8.15 20.69 13.78
C TYR A 30 -8.03 21.77 14.87
N ASP A 31 -7.30 22.83 14.62
CA ASP A 31 -7.15 23.95 15.56
C ASP A 31 -8.48 24.68 15.90
N GLN A 32 -9.55 24.42 15.12
CA GLN A 32 -10.88 24.96 15.39
C GLN A 32 -11.65 24.19 16.47
N PHE A 33 -11.20 23.01 16.85
CA PHE A 33 -11.89 22.18 17.84
C PHE A 33 -11.28 22.37 19.23
N PRO A 34 -12.04 22.90 20.22
CA PRO A 34 -11.51 23.21 21.55
C PRO A 34 -11.12 21.98 22.38
N ASN A 35 -11.46 20.80 21.92
CA ASN A 35 -11.14 19.52 22.54
C ASN A 35 -10.04 18.73 21.78
N VAL A 36 -9.34 19.39 20.88
CA VAL A 36 -8.22 18.79 20.11
C VAL A 36 -6.99 19.64 20.30
N ASP A 37 -5.96 19.07 20.90
CA ASP A 37 -4.63 19.66 21.01
C ASP A 37 -3.68 18.96 20.03
N THR A 38 -2.87 19.74 19.30
CA THR A 38 -1.89 19.23 18.35
C THR A 38 -0.47 19.55 18.78
N PHE A 39 0.42 18.57 18.68
CA PHE A 39 1.82 18.69 19.09
C PHE A 39 2.74 18.27 17.94
N ASN A 40 3.51 19.20 17.41
CA ASN A 40 4.45 18.96 16.32
C ASN A 40 5.83 18.57 16.88
N GLY A 41 6.14 17.28 16.86
CA GLY A 41 7.38 16.76 17.44
C GLY A 41 7.53 15.24 17.29
N THR A 42 8.54 14.72 17.95
CA THR A 42 8.80 13.25 18.02
C THR A 42 8.31 12.73 19.36
N ALA A 43 7.34 11.81 19.30
CA ALA A 43 6.74 11.18 20.47
C ALA A 43 7.44 9.87 20.82
N SER A 44 7.59 9.60 22.13
CA SER A 44 8.11 8.33 22.66
C SER A 44 7.41 7.96 23.96
N PHE A 45 7.26 6.65 24.21
CA PHE A 45 6.64 6.16 25.43
C PHE A 45 7.59 6.25 26.63
N VAL A 46 7.08 6.72 27.75
CA VAL A 46 7.69 6.66 29.07
C VAL A 46 7.21 5.40 29.81
N ASP A 47 5.94 5.08 29.67
CA ASP A 47 5.24 3.87 30.12
C ASP A 47 3.96 3.65 29.29
N ASN A 48 3.10 2.68 29.64
CA ASN A 48 1.87 2.37 28.90
C ASN A 48 0.86 3.54 28.81
N HIS A 49 0.96 4.53 29.66
CA HIS A 49 0.00 5.62 29.76
C HIS A 49 0.62 7.00 29.49
N THR A 50 1.93 7.08 29.45
CA THR A 50 2.67 8.34 29.42
C THR A 50 3.54 8.44 28.17
N VAL A 51 3.37 9.52 27.43
CA VAL A 51 4.11 9.83 26.20
C VAL A 51 4.88 11.15 26.40
N ALA A 52 6.19 11.13 26.17
CA ALA A 52 7.02 12.31 26.07
C ALA A 52 7.15 12.74 24.61
N ILE A 53 7.04 14.04 24.34
CA ILE A 53 7.12 14.62 22.99
C ILE A 53 8.24 15.65 22.96
N ALA A 54 9.28 15.40 22.17
CA ALA A 54 10.29 16.40 21.83
C ALA A 54 9.74 17.26 20.70
N LEU A 55 9.36 18.50 21.01
CA LEU A 55 8.73 19.43 20.08
C LEU A 55 9.75 20.02 19.08
N ASN A 56 9.28 20.36 17.89
CA ASN A 56 10.14 20.93 16.82
C ASN A 56 10.73 22.30 17.16
N ASP A 57 10.18 23.01 18.16
CA ASP A 57 10.73 24.26 18.67
C ASP A 57 11.87 24.09 19.70
N GLY A 58 12.24 22.84 19.99
CA GLY A 58 13.29 22.47 20.94
C GLY A 58 12.82 22.33 22.38
N THR A 59 11.54 22.54 22.68
CA THR A 59 10.95 22.23 23.98
C THR A 59 10.44 20.82 24.09
N SER A 60 9.88 20.44 25.23
CA SER A 60 9.28 19.11 25.41
C SER A 60 8.02 19.18 26.25
N VAL A 61 7.12 18.25 26.04
CA VAL A 61 5.89 18.07 26.81
C VAL A 61 5.70 16.59 27.15
N THR A 62 5.11 16.32 28.30
CA THR A 62 4.71 14.96 28.69
C THR A 62 3.20 14.92 28.84
N LEU A 63 2.58 13.94 28.22
CA LEU A 63 1.14 13.72 28.21
C LEU A 63 0.83 12.37 28.85
N THR A 64 -0.24 12.33 29.63
CA THR A 64 -0.80 11.07 30.15
C THR A 64 -2.19 10.88 29.56
N GLY A 65 -2.48 9.69 29.06
CA GLY A 65 -3.77 9.36 28.45
C GLY A 65 -4.35 8.04 28.95
N ASP A 66 -5.68 7.98 29.02
CA ASP A 66 -6.41 6.74 29.33
C ASP A 66 -6.38 5.76 28.15
N LYS A 67 -6.20 6.26 26.93
CA LYS A 67 -6.12 5.50 25.68
C LYS A 67 -5.02 6.07 24.80
N VAL A 68 -4.23 5.20 24.20
CA VAL A 68 -3.19 5.59 23.25
C VAL A 68 -3.41 4.88 21.92
N LEU A 69 -3.35 5.66 20.83
CA LEU A 69 -3.48 5.13 19.48
C LEU A 69 -2.18 5.37 18.70
N ILE A 70 -1.53 4.30 18.26
CA ILE A 70 -0.29 4.34 17.48
C ILE A 70 -0.64 4.28 15.99
N ALA A 71 -0.33 5.35 15.25
CA ALA A 71 -0.57 5.47 13.81
C ALA A 71 0.66 6.02 13.07
N THR A 72 1.86 5.62 13.51
CA THR A 72 3.14 6.17 13.01
C THR A 72 3.51 5.70 11.61
N GLY A 73 2.79 4.71 11.05
CA GLY A 73 2.96 4.28 9.68
C GLY A 73 4.24 3.50 9.41
N GLY A 74 4.71 3.59 8.17
CA GLY A 74 5.92 2.95 7.69
C GLY A 74 6.77 3.91 6.87
N ARG A 75 8.01 3.50 6.59
CA ARG A 75 8.96 4.24 5.75
C ARG A 75 9.76 3.30 4.86
N THR A 76 10.43 3.86 3.87
CA THR A 76 11.29 3.07 2.98
C THR A 76 12.34 2.29 3.77
N ASN A 77 12.48 1.01 3.47
CA ASN A 77 13.52 0.16 4.02
C ASN A 77 14.83 0.39 3.25
N ILE A 78 15.71 1.24 3.79
CA ILE A 78 16.99 1.55 3.16
C ILE A 78 17.94 0.38 3.35
N PRO A 79 18.46 -0.25 2.27
CA PRO A 79 19.42 -1.33 2.38
C PRO A 79 20.78 -0.80 2.88
N ALA A 80 21.47 -1.60 3.68
CA ALA A 80 22.84 -1.32 4.08
C ALA A 80 23.82 -1.58 2.90
N LEU A 81 23.76 -0.72 1.89
CA LEU A 81 24.51 -0.82 0.64
C LEU A 81 25.72 0.11 0.70
N PRO A 82 26.96 -0.41 0.62
CA PRO A 82 28.18 0.42 0.65
C PRO A 82 28.14 1.53 -0.39
N GLY A 83 28.47 2.75 0.01
CA GLY A 83 28.52 3.93 -0.84
C GLY A 83 27.18 4.58 -1.18
N LEU A 84 26.05 3.99 -0.78
CA LEU A 84 24.72 4.53 -1.09
C LEU A 84 24.48 5.88 -0.38
N ALA A 85 24.82 5.97 0.89
CA ALA A 85 24.63 7.19 1.68
C ALA A 85 25.51 8.33 1.15
N GLU A 86 26.77 8.04 0.82
CA GLU A 86 27.74 8.99 0.29
C GLU A 86 27.36 9.51 -1.11
N ALA A 87 26.81 8.62 -1.95
CA ALA A 87 26.34 9.00 -3.28
C ALA A 87 25.02 9.81 -3.24
N GLY A 88 24.26 9.69 -2.14
CA GLY A 88 22.92 10.22 -2.02
C GLY A 88 21.90 9.42 -2.85
N TYR A 89 20.64 9.47 -2.46
CA TYR A 89 19.56 8.74 -3.12
C TYR A 89 18.20 9.39 -2.81
N LEU A 90 17.21 9.02 -3.60
CA LEU A 90 15.79 9.35 -3.36
C LEU A 90 15.07 8.18 -2.71
N THR A 91 14.05 8.50 -1.92
CA THR A 91 12.97 7.60 -1.51
C THR A 91 11.64 8.23 -1.92
N SER A 92 10.54 7.48 -1.79
CA SER A 92 9.20 8.06 -1.97
C SER A 92 8.97 9.27 -1.04
N GLU A 93 9.41 9.19 0.20
CA GLU A 93 9.25 10.27 1.18
C GLU A 93 10.08 11.51 0.81
N SER A 94 11.36 11.35 0.45
CA SER A 94 12.23 12.46 0.09
C SER A 94 11.84 13.10 -1.25
N PHE A 95 11.28 12.32 -2.18
CA PHE A 95 10.74 12.83 -3.44
C PHE A 95 9.56 13.78 -3.21
N PHE A 96 8.62 13.44 -2.35
CA PHE A 96 7.51 14.34 -1.97
C PHE A 96 7.93 15.34 -0.88
N GLY A 97 9.16 15.82 -0.91
CA GLY A 97 9.76 16.72 0.05
C GLY A 97 10.87 17.58 -0.58
N PRO A 98 11.93 17.88 0.18
CA PRO A 98 12.98 18.81 -0.26
C PRO A 98 13.82 18.31 -1.44
N SER A 99 13.75 17.02 -1.78
CA SER A 99 14.49 16.41 -2.90
C SER A 99 13.68 16.37 -4.21
N TYR A 100 12.52 17.03 -4.26
CA TYR A 100 11.71 17.07 -5.48
C TYR A 100 12.46 17.76 -6.63
N PRO A 101 12.63 17.11 -7.80
CA PRO A 101 13.42 17.68 -8.90
C PRO A 101 12.63 18.76 -9.66
N LYS A 102 13.27 19.88 -9.95
CA LYS A 102 12.68 20.97 -10.77
C LYS A 102 12.38 20.55 -12.21
N LYS A 103 13.03 19.53 -12.70
CA LYS A 103 12.82 18.92 -14.02
C LYS A 103 13.09 17.42 -13.91
N PRO A 104 12.52 16.58 -14.79
CA PRO A 104 12.84 15.15 -14.81
C PRO A 104 14.35 14.92 -14.95
N TYR A 105 14.85 13.87 -14.30
CA TYR A 105 16.22 13.40 -14.49
C TYR A 105 16.39 12.88 -15.93
N GLN A 106 17.59 12.97 -16.48
CA GLN A 106 17.90 12.37 -17.78
C GLN A 106 17.97 10.84 -17.68
N SER A 107 18.44 10.34 -16.54
CA SER A 107 18.49 8.90 -16.25
C SER A 107 18.28 8.63 -14.76
N LEU A 108 17.61 7.53 -14.47
CA LEU A 108 17.25 7.10 -13.12
C LEU A 108 17.45 5.61 -12.96
N ILE A 109 18.17 5.21 -11.90
CA ILE A 109 18.19 3.84 -11.43
C ILE A 109 17.13 3.68 -10.33
N ILE A 110 16.30 2.64 -10.42
CA ILE A 110 15.34 2.28 -9.38
C ILE A 110 15.76 0.95 -8.77
N ILE A 111 16.06 0.95 -7.47
CA ILE A 111 16.36 -0.26 -6.69
C ILE A 111 15.04 -0.76 -6.10
N GLY A 112 14.53 -1.87 -6.65
CA GLY A 112 13.26 -2.50 -6.26
C GLY A 112 12.18 -2.42 -7.34
N GLY A 113 11.52 -3.54 -7.59
CA GLY A 113 10.45 -3.71 -8.59
C GLY A 113 9.10 -4.04 -7.94
N GLY A 114 8.85 -3.52 -6.73
CA GLY A 114 7.53 -3.52 -6.09
C GLY A 114 6.63 -2.38 -6.61
N PRO A 115 5.43 -2.19 -6.04
CA PRO A 115 4.48 -1.15 -6.49
C PRO A 115 5.13 0.24 -6.59
N ILE A 116 5.77 0.73 -5.51
CA ILE A 116 6.42 2.05 -5.49
C ILE A 116 7.44 2.18 -6.62
N GLY A 117 8.33 1.19 -6.79
CA GLY A 117 9.35 1.23 -7.84
C GLY A 117 8.74 1.23 -9.24
N CYS A 118 7.68 0.46 -9.49
CA CYS A 118 6.99 0.41 -10.78
C CYS A 118 6.24 1.72 -11.09
N GLU A 119 5.58 2.32 -10.10
CA GLU A 119 4.88 3.60 -10.25
C GLU A 119 5.85 4.74 -10.59
N PHE A 120 6.97 4.84 -9.86
CA PHE A 120 8.01 5.82 -10.17
C PHE A 120 8.64 5.57 -11.54
N ALA A 121 8.90 4.29 -11.90
CA ALA A 121 9.42 3.94 -13.22
C ALA A 121 8.50 4.45 -14.34
N HIS A 122 7.20 4.23 -14.19
CA HIS A 122 6.21 4.71 -15.15
C HIS A 122 6.20 6.24 -15.27
N VAL A 123 6.16 6.97 -14.13
CA VAL A 123 6.09 8.44 -14.13
C VAL A 123 7.33 9.05 -14.77
N PHE A 124 8.52 8.56 -14.43
CA PHE A 124 9.76 9.10 -14.97
C PHE A 124 9.99 8.73 -16.44
N ASP A 125 9.61 7.51 -16.86
CA ASP A 125 9.64 7.13 -18.27
C ASP A 125 8.71 8.01 -19.11
N ALA A 126 7.48 8.24 -18.66
CA ALA A 126 6.53 9.16 -19.30
C ALA A 126 7.06 10.60 -19.38
N ALA A 127 7.92 11.02 -18.44
CA ALA A 127 8.60 12.30 -18.44
C ALA A 127 9.86 12.34 -19.33
N GLY A 128 10.22 11.22 -20.00
CA GLY A 128 11.35 11.10 -20.90
C GLY A 128 12.68 10.75 -20.21
N THR A 129 12.64 10.32 -18.95
CA THR A 129 13.81 9.82 -18.22
C THR A 129 14.17 8.42 -18.71
N LYS A 130 15.46 8.16 -18.95
CA LYS A 130 15.95 6.79 -19.19
C LYS A 130 15.94 5.99 -17.89
N VAL A 131 14.99 5.08 -17.73
CA VAL A 131 14.78 4.30 -16.51
C VAL A 131 15.50 2.95 -16.58
N THR A 132 16.28 2.61 -15.55
CA THR A 132 16.81 1.27 -15.30
C THR A 132 16.30 0.76 -13.96
N MET A 133 15.60 -0.36 -13.93
CA MET A 133 15.17 -1.01 -12.69
C MET A 133 16.07 -2.19 -12.35
N VAL A 134 16.53 -2.27 -11.10
CA VAL A 134 17.31 -3.39 -10.58
C VAL A 134 16.51 -4.06 -9.48
N GLN A 135 16.07 -5.30 -9.75
CA GLN A 135 15.14 -6.05 -8.90
C GLN A 135 15.77 -7.34 -8.40
N HIS A 136 15.73 -7.54 -7.08
CA HIS A 136 16.19 -8.75 -6.42
C HIS A 136 15.41 -10.00 -6.84
N ASN A 137 14.09 -9.90 -6.97
CA ASN A 137 13.24 -11.04 -7.35
C ASN A 137 13.31 -11.33 -8.85
N VAL A 138 12.89 -12.54 -9.24
CA VAL A 138 12.83 -13.01 -10.63
C VAL A 138 11.72 -12.36 -11.45
N ARG A 139 10.86 -11.53 -10.84
CA ARG A 139 9.78 -10.82 -11.51
C ARG A 139 9.51 -9.45 -10.86
N LEU A 140 8.95 -8.52 -11.63
CA LEU A 140 8.34 -7.29 -11.11
C LEU A 140 7.07 -7.65 -10.33
N LEU A 141 6.65 -6.76 -9.41
CA LEU A 141 5.43 -6.93 -8.62
C LEU A 141 5.31 -8.36 -8.06
N PRO A 142 6.25 -8.83 -7.23
CA PRO A 142 6.36 -10.24 -6.86
C PRO A 142 5.18 -10.79 -6.05
N LYS A 143 4.31 -9.90 -5.55
CA LYS A 143 3.08 -10.27 -4.83
C LYS A 143 1.87 -10.42 -5.75
N GLU A 144 1.97 -9.95 -6.99
CA GLU A 144 0.93 -10.11 -8.01
C GLU A 144 0.88 -11.54 -8.57
N ASP A 145 -0.23 -11.88 -9.23
CA ASP A 145 -0.30 -13.12 -10.00
C ASP A 145 0.80 -13.13 -11.08
N PRO A 146 1.48 -14.27 -11.34
CA PRO A 146 2.55 -14.35 -12.31
C PRO A 146 2.19 -13.82 -13.71
N ALA A 147 0.95 -14.00 -14.15
CA ALA A 147 0.49 -13.51 -15.44
C ALA A 147 0.46 -11.97 -15.48
N VAL A 148 0.03 -11.32 -14.39
CA VAL A 148 0.04 -9.85 -14.25
C VAL A 148 1.48 -9.33 -14.23
N SER A 149 2.36 -9.96 -13.43
CA SER A 149 3.79 -9.59 -13.38
C SER A 149 4.46 -9.68 -14.76
N ALA A 150 4.19 -10.74 -15.50
CA ALA A 150 4.74 -10.94 -16.85
C ALA A 150 4.22 -9.89 -17.85
N PHE A 151 2.95 -9.54 -17.75
CA PHE A 151 2.36 -8.50 -18.60
C PHE A 151 3.00 -7.13 -18.34
N ILE A 152 3.10 -6.70 -17.09
CA ILE A 152 3.73 -5.42 -16.72
C ILE A 152 5.20 -5.38 -17.18
N LEU A 153 5.95 -6.46 -16.96
CA LEU A 153 7.34 -6.56 -17.44
C LEU A 153 7.44 -6.31 -18.95
N LYS A 154 6.56 -6.98 -19.73
CA LYS A 154 6.54 -6.83 -21.19
C LYS A 154 6.19 -5.39 -21.62
N GLN A 155 5.23 -4.76 -20.94
CA GLN A 155 4.88 -3.36 -21.24
C GLN A 155 6.03 -2.41 -20.93
N PHE A 156 6.71 -2.54 -19.79
CA PHE A 156 7.84 -1.70 -19.43
C PHE A 156 9.01 -1.86 -20.43
N GLN A 157 9.29 -3.08 -20.87
CA GLN A 157 10.28 -3.31 -21.92
C GLN A 157 9.87 -2.70 -23.27
N ARG A 158 8.58 -2.73 -23.63
CA ARG A 158 8.07 -2.03 -24.85
C ARG A 158 8.24 -0.50 -24.76
N TYR A 159 8.12 0.07 -23.59
CA TYR A 159 8.38 1.50 -23.36
C TYR A 159 9.88 1.86 -23.39
N GLY A 160 10.76 0.87 -23.44
CA GLY A 160 12.20 1.06 -23.53
C GLY A 160 12.93 1.08 -22.20
N MET A 161 12.27 0.74 -21.11
CA MET A 161 12.90 0.63 -19.81
C MET A 161 13.87 -0.56 -19.74
N ASP A 162 15.02 -0.38 -19.12
CA ASP A 162 15.99 -1.46 -18.84
C ASP A 162 15.61 -2.16 -17.53
N ILE A 163 15.07 -3.38 -17.63
CA ILE A 163 14.59 -4.15 -16.47
C ILE A 163 15.54 -5.31 -16.17
N ARG A 164 16.23 -5.21 -15.04
CA ARG A 164 17.21 -6.21 -14.58
C ARG A 164 16.68 -6.97 -13.38
N LEU A 165 16.11 -8.14 -13.64
CA LEU A 165 15.56 -9.04 -12.64
C LEU A 165 16.62 -9.97 -12.06
N ASN A 166 16.36 -10.53 -10.88
CA ASN A 166 17.19 -11.51 -10.20
C ASN A 166 18.61 -10.99 -9.92
N LYS A 167 18.71 -9.73 -9.48
CA LYS A 167 20.00 -9.06 -9.20
C LYS A 167 20.11 -8.67 -7.72
N ASP A 168 21.23 -9.03 -7.10
CA ASP A 168 21.61 -8.50 -5.80
C ASP A 168 22.51 -7.28 -5.99
N THR A 169 22.18 -6.18 -5.33
CA THR A 169 22.96 -4.96 -5.31
C THR A 169 24.20 -5.12 -4.42
N ILE A 170 25.36 -4.67 -4.88
CA ILE A 170 26.67 -4.83 -4.20
C ILE A 170 27.10 -3.52 -3.55
N SER A 171 27.12 -2.44 -4.33
CA SER A 171 27.62 -1.13 -3.88
C SER A 171 27.14 -0.01 -4.79
N VAL A 172 27.25 1.22 -4.31
CA VAL A 172 27.08 2.43 -5.09
C VAL A 172 28.38 3.23 -5.08
N SER A 173 28.74 3.82 -6.19
CA SER A 173 29.86 4.74 -6.31
C SER A 173 29.48 5.94 -7.18
N GLN A 174 30.37 6.93 -7.27
CA GLN A 174 30.22 8.03 -8.20
C GLN A 174 31.38 8.02 -9.21
N ARG A 175 31.04 8.21 -10.49
CA ARG A 175 32.01 8.26 -11.60
C ARG A 175 31.51 9.24 -12.67
N ASP A 176 32.31 10.22 -13.00
CA ASP A 176 32.00 11.24 -14.03
C ASP A 176 30.67 12.00 -13.78
N GLY A 177 30.36 12.25 -12.52
CA GLY A 177 29.14 12.94 -12.12
C GLY A 177 27.86 12.07 -12.11
N LEU A 178 27.99 10.78 -12.42
CA LEU A 178 26.90 9.81 -12.37
C LEU A 178 27.04 8.91 -11.15
N LYS A 179 25.91 8.46 -10.62
CA LYS A 179 25.81 7.40 -9.61
C LYS A 179 25.87 6.05 -10.32
N VAL A 180 26.75 5.18 -9.87
CA VAL A 180 27.00 3.85 -10.46
C VAL A 180 26.59 2.79 -9.45
N LEU A 181 25.60 1.98 -9.81
CA LEU A 181 25.15 0.83 -9.02
C LEU A 181 25.79 -0.44 -9.56
N SER A 182 26.55 -1.14 -8.71
CA SER A 182 27.09 -2.47 -9.00
C SER A 182 26.15 -3.55 -8.45
N PHE A 183 25.98 -4.62 -9.19
CA PHE A 183 25.15 -5.75 -8.82
C PHE A 183 25.73 -7.06 -9.37
N HIS A 184 25.26 -8.20 -8.86
CA HIS A 184 25.50 -9.50 -9.48
C HIS A 184 24.20 -10.25 -9.77
N ASP A 185 24.24 -11.10 -10.78
CA ASP A 185 23.16 -12.03 -11.10
C ASP A 185 23.12 -13.16 -10.05
N ARG A 186 21.98 -13.39 -9.43
CA ARG A 186 21.81 -14.36 -8.35
C ARG A 186 21.92 -15.81 -8.81
N THR A 187 21.78 -16.08 -10.11
CA THR A 187 21.87 -17.43 -10.68
C THR A 187 23.29 -17.71 -11.17
N THR A 188 23.89 -16.77 -11.93
CA THR A 188 25.20 -16.96 -12.58
C THR A 188 26.36 -16.41 -11.75
N GLY A 189 26.11 -15.49 -10.83
CA GLY A 189 27.13 -14.74 -10.10
C GLY A 189 27.84 -13.68 -10.95
N GLU A 190 27.43 -13.47 -12.20
CA GLU A 190 28.02 -12.49 -13.09
C GLU A 190 27.78 -11.07 -12.56
N GLU A 191 28.85 -10.29 -12.46
CA GLU A 191 28.77 -8.89 -12.02
C GLU A 191 28.42 -7.96 -13.18
N GLY A 192 27.73 -6.87 -12.86
CA GLY A 192 27.36 -5.82 -13.79
C GLY A 192 27.23 -4.48 -13.10
N GLU A 193 27.23 -3.43 -13.91
CA GLU A 193 27.05 -2.05 -13.47
C GLU A 193 25.99 -1.35 -14.30
N VAL A 194 25.34 -0.36 -13.69
CA VAL A 194 24.51 0.65 -14.36
C VAL A 194 24.81 2.02 -13.79
N ALA A 195 24.75 3.04 -14.63
CA ALA A 195 25.03 4.42 -14.24
C ALA A 195 23.85 5.33 -14.59
N ALA A 196 23.52 6.25 -13.69
CA ALA A 196 22.47 7.24 -13.91
C ALA A 196 22.73 8.53 -13.13
N GLU A 197 21.97 9.57 -13.47
CA GLU A 197 22.01 10.86 -12.78
C GLU A 197 21.51 10.74 -11.33
N GLU A 198 20.48 9.88 -11.11
CA GLU A 198 19.91 9.69 -9.78
C GLU A 198 19.58 8.21 -9.50
N ILE A 199 19.48 7.87 -8.19
CA ILE A 199 19.03 6.57 -7.69
C ILE A 199 17.80 6.76 -6.82
N LEU A 200 16.74 6.01 -7.09
CA LEU A 200 15.56 5.88 -6.23
C LEU A 200 15.58 4.51 -5.53
N VAL A 201 15.45 4.53 -4.21
CA VAL A 201 15.45 3.32 -3.38
C VAL A 201 14.01 2.97 -3.00
N ALA A 202 13.52 1.84 -3.51
CA ALA A 202 12.15 1.36 -3.30
C ALA A 202 12.04 -0.17 -3.08
N PRO A 203 12.91 -0.80 -2.25
CA PRO A 203 12.92 -2.27 -2.08
C PRO A 203 11.82 -2.78 -1.14
N GLY A 204 11.03 -1.90 -0.55
CA GLY A 204 9.97 -2.18 0.41
C GLY A 204 9.93 -1.19 1.55
N ILE A 205 9.04 -1.43 2.51
CA ILE A 205 8.83 -0.56 3.68
C ILE A 205 9.12 -1.31 4.98
N ARG A 206 9.41 -0.56 6.02
CA ARG A 206 9.52 -1.01 7.41
C ARG A 206 8.67 -0.13 8.33
N PRO A 207 8.19 -0.64 9.48
CA PRO A 207 7.39 0.16 10.41
C PRO A 207 8.21 1.29 11.03
N MET A 208 7.53 2.39 11.40
CA MET A 208 8.13 3.50 12.15
C MET A 208 7.91 3.29 13.66
N THR A 209 8.62 2.32 14.24
CA THR A 209 8.52 1.95 15.66
C THR A 209 9.78 2.31 16.48
N GLU A 210 10.90 2.56 15.82
CA GLU A 210 12.20 2.70 16.46
C GLU A 210 12.35 3.93 17.36
N LEU A 211 11.56 5.00 17.14
CA LEU A 211 11.59 6.22 17.97
C LEU A 211 10.53 6.21 19.07
N LEU A 212 9.67 5.18 19.08
CA LEU A 212 8.56 5.13 20.04
C LEU A 212 9.01 4.65 21.45
N HIS A 213 10.19 4.07 21.59
CA HIS A 213 10.67 3.49 22.86
C HIS A 213 9.67 2.47 23.44
N LEU A 214 9.18 1.54 22.59
CA LEU A 214 8.19 0.53 22.98
C LEU A 214 8.70 -0.46 24.03
N GLU A 215 10.02 -0.53 24.24
CA GLU A 215 10.64 -1.25 25.35
C GLU A 215 10.21 -0.76 26.75
N ASN A 216 9.63 0.43 26.84
CA ASN A 216 9.04 0.98 28.05
C ASN A 216 7.57 0.58 28.26
N THR A 217 7.04 -0.24 27.37
CA THR A 217 5.64 -0.67 27.36
C THR A 217 5.50 -2.17 27.26
N ASP A 218 4.27 -2.67 27.39
CA ASP A 218 3.92 -4.07 27.16
C ASP A 218 3.56 -4.35 25.68
N VAL A 219 3.79 -3.41 24.76
CA VAL A 219 3.53 -3.57 23.33
C VAL A 219 4.54 -4.52 22.69
N ARG A 220 4.05 -5.60 22.09
CA ARG A 220 4.88 -6.60 21.42
C ARG A 220 5.04 -6.29 19.92
N LEU A 221 6.25 -6.51 19.43
CA LEU A 221 6.59 -6.43 18.00
C LEU A 221 6.79 -7.82 17.40
N ASP A 222 6.42 -7.96 16.13
CA ASP A 222 6.80 -9.14 15.35
C ASP A 222 8.31 -9.12 15.03
N LYS A 223 8.81 -10.21 14.43
CA LYS A 223 10.25 -10.35 14.06
C LYS A 223 10.73 -9.31 13.04
N ARG A 224 9.81 -8.60 12.37
CA ARG A 224 10.11 -7.55 11.40
C ARG A 224 9.95 -6.15 11.98
N GLY A 225 9.58 -6.04 13.27
CA GLY A 225 9.39 -4.77 13.97
C GLY A 225 8.00 -4.17 13.88
N TYR A 226 7.02 -4.88 13.30
CA TYR A 226 5.63 -4.42 13.26
C TYR A 226 4.92 -4.68 14.60
N ILE A 227 4.01 -3.77 14.97
CA ILE A 227 3.21 -3.93 16.18
C ILE A 227 2.16 -5.03 15.94
N GLU A 228 2.15 -6.05 16.80
CA GLU A 228 1.15 -7.10 16.76
C GLU A 228 -0.19 -6.58 17.30
N THR A 229 -1.25 -6.78 16.53
CA THR A 229 -2.62 -6.37 16.89
C THR A 229 -3.62 -7.50 16.64
N ASN A 230 -4.67 -7.55 17.45
CA ASN A 230 -5.81 -8.42 17.21
C ASN A 230 -6.80 -7.80 16.19
N GLU A 231 -7.93 -8.46 15.93
CA GLU A 231 -8.97 -8.00 15.00
C GLU A 231 -9.71 -6.74 15.47
N PHE A 232 -9.60 -6.36 16.75
CA PHE A 232 -10.09 -5.10 17.31
C PHE A 232 -9.02 -4.00 17.32
N LEU A 233 -7.85 -4.28 16.71
CA LEU A 233 -6.68 -3.41 16.65
C LEU A 233 -6.04 -3.12 18.01
N GLU A 234 -6.37 -3.93 19.03
CA GLU A 234 -5.72 -3.89 20.34
C GLU A 234 -4.31 -4.46 20.25
N THR A 235 -3.36 -3.84 20.92
CA THR A 235 -2.01 -4.39 21.11
C THR A 235 -1.96 -5.33 22.32
N THR A 236 -0.78 -5.84 22.67
CA THR A 236 -0.58 -6.62 23.91
C THR A 236 -0.63 -5.76 25.16
N ALA A 237 -0.44 -4.44 25.06
CA ALA A 237 -0.58 -3.49 26.15
C ALA A 237 -2.04 -3.03 26.32
N GLU A 238 -2.52 -3.02 27.55
CA GLU A 238 -3.87 -2.57 27.86
C GLU A 238 -4.04 -1.08 27.47
N ASN A 239 -5.19 -0.77 26.83
CA ASN A 239 -5.54 0.59 26.38
C ASN A 239 -4.56 1.20 25.34
N ILE A 240 -3.80 0.37 24.63
CA ILE A 240 -2.99 0.80 23.48
C ILE A 240 -3.46 0.05 22.22
N TRP A 241 -3.79 0.81 21.19
CA TRP A 241 -4.18 0.33 19.86
C TRP A 241 -3.16 0.75 18.79
N ALA A 242 -3.10 0.00 17.69
CA ALA A 242 -2.27 0.39 16.55
C ALA A 242 -3.00 0.14 15.23
N LEU A 243 -2.87 1.09 14.28
CA LEU A 243 -3.49 1.02 12.96
C LEU A 243 -2.55 1.48 11.85
N GLY A 244 -2.91 1.14 10.62
CA GLY A 244 -2.15 1.52 9.44
C GLY A 244 -0.89 0.68 9.24
N ASP A 245 0.10 1.20 8.52
CA ASP A 245 1.26 0.42 8.10
C ASP A 245 2.09 -0.12 9.27
N VAL A 246 2.00 0.50 10.44
CA VAL A 246 2.76 0.13 11.63
C VAL A 246 2.40 -1.27 12.17
N ASN A 247 1.20 -1.81 11.86
CA ASN A 247 0.81 -3.17 12.25
C ASN A 247 1.16 -4.25 11.19
N GLY A 248 1.66 -3.87 10.02
CA GLY A 248 2.21 -4.78 9.02
C GLY A 248 1.24 -5.71 8.31
N LEU A 249 -0.07 -5.60 8.53
CA LEU A 249 -1.06 -6.52 7.94
C LEU A 249 -1.26 -6.28 6.45
N ALA A 250 -1.42 -5.02 6.03
CA ALA A 250 -1.43 -4.61 4.63
C ALA A 250 -1.06 -3.12 4.54
N PRO A 251 0.00 -2.74 3.79
CA PRO A 251 0.48 -1.36 3.74
C PRO A 251 -0.27 -0.55 2.66
N PHE A 252 -1.55 -0.31 2.90
CA PHE A 252 -2.42 0.45 2.00
C PHE A 252 -3.22 1.50 2.76
N ARG A 253 -3.35 2.69 2.17
CA ARG A 253 -4.10 3.78 2.78
C ARG A 253 -5.57 3.42 3.02
N HIS A 254 -6.22 2.74 2.09
CA HIS A 254 -7.62 2.32 2.26
C HIS A 254 -7.80 1.34 3.41
N LYS A 255 -6.80 0.48 3.69
CA LYS A 255 -6.81 -0.39 4.86
C LYS A 255 -6.67 0.44 6.15
N ALA A 256 -5.76 1.42 6.18
CA ALA A 256 -5.62 2.30 7.33
C ALA A 256 -6.90 3.11 7.61
N ASN A 257 -7.57 3.60 6.57
CA ASN A 257 -8.86 4.29 6.70
C ASN A 257 -9.95 3.36 7.26
N TYR A 258 -10.02 2.13 6.77
CA TYR A 258 -10.96 1.11 7.28
C TYR A 258 -10.72 0.79 8.76
N GLU A 259 -9.48 0.63 9.17
CA GLU A 259 -9.09 0.42 10.57
C GLU A 259 -9.44 1.64 11.45
N ALA A 260 -9.21 2.86 10.92
CA ALA A 260 -9.55 4.08 11.63
C ALA A 260 -11.07 4.21 11.89
N GLU A 261 -11.90 3.83 10.92
CA GLU A 261 -13.37 3.80 11.11
C GLU A 261 -13.79 2.78 12.17
N ILE A 262 -13.14 1.61 12.23
CA ILE A 262 -13.39 0.60 13.27
C ILE A 262 -13.04 1.17 14.65
N LEU A 263 -11.87 1.76 14.81
CA LEU A 263 -11.45 2.34 16.08
C LEU A 263 -12.31 3.54 16.47
N ALA A 264 -12.68 4.39 15.53
CA ALA A 264 -13.59 5.51 15.80
C ALA A 264 -14.95 4.99 16.33
N HIS A 265 -15.50 3.94 15.72
CA HIS A 265 -16.73 3.31 16.18
C HIS A 265 -16.57 2.69 17.57
N ASN A 266 -15.49 1.97 17.82
CA ASN A 266 -15.30 1.21 19.06
C ASN A 266 -14.93 2.10 20.25
N LEU A 267 -14.14 3.15 20.03
CA LEU A 267 -13.50 3.89 21.13
C LEU A 267 -14.12 5.28 21.40
N PHE A 268 -14.68 5.92 20.36
CA PHE A 268 -15.03 7.34 20.43
C PHE A 268 -16.52 7.64 20.19
N SER A 269 -17.29 6.69 19.65
CA SER A 269 -18.71 6.90 19.33
C SER A 269 -19.68 6.57 20.47
N GLY A 270 -19.18 6.22 21.65
CA GLY A 270 -20.01 5.83 22.81
C GLY A 270 -20.78 4.52 22.64
N ASN A 271 -20.40 3.71 21.69
CA ASN A 271 -21.03 2.43 21.41
C ASN A 271 -20.77 1.41 22.53
N ALA A 272 -21.76 0.60 22.84
CA ALA A 272 -21.60 -0.48 23.81
C ALA A 272 -20.61 -1.54 23.29
N PRO A 273 -19.79 -2.15 24.17
CA PRO A 273 -18.80 -3.15 23.78
C PRO A 273 -19.35 -4.29 22.92
N GLU A 274 -20.62 -4.67 23.13
CA GLU A 274 -21.29 -5.75 22.38
C GLU A 274 -21.51 -5.41 20.90
N THR A 275 -21.40 -4.13 20.54
CA THR A 275 -21.57 -3.61 19.17
C THR A 275 -20.25 -3.28 18.50
N TRP A 276 -19.11 -3.62 19.11
CA TRP A 276 -17.80 -3.36 18.53
C TRP A 276 -17.65 -4.02 17.17
N ARG A 277 -17.05 -3.28 16.26
CA ARG A 277 -16.63 -3.76 14.94
C ARG A 277 -15.23 -4.36 15.03
N TRP A 278 -14.94 -5.23 14.10
CA TRP A 278 -13.61 -5.85 13.95
C TRP A 278 -13.12 -5.78 12.51
N ALA A 279 -11.81 -5.81 12.34
CA ALA A 279 -11.19 -5.78 11.04
C ALA A 279 -11.27 -7.15 10.36
N ASP A 280 -11.62 -7.14 9.08
CA ASP A 280 -11.65 -8.29 8.19
C ASP A 280 -10.72 -8.01 7.01
N TYR A 281 -9.72 -8.86 6.82
CA TYR A 281 -8.69 -8.69 5.80
C TYR A 281 -8.82 -9.68 4.64
N ASP A 282 -9.94 -10.40 4.53
CA ASP A 282 -10.13 -11.43 3.49
C ASP A 282 -10.18 -10.84 2.07
N ALA A 283 -10.62 -9.60 1.93
CA ALA A 283 -10.72 -8.92 0.64
C ALA A 283 -10.03 -7.54 0.63
N VAL A 284 -8.79 -7.48 1.08
CA VAL A 284 -7.97 -6.27 0.94
C VAL A 284 -7.53 -6.13 -0.52
N PRO A 285 -7.95 -5.09 -1.23
CA PRO A 285 -7.49 -4.87 -2.59
C PRO A 285 -6.05 -4.34 -2.61
N ALA A 286 -5.33 -4.66 -3.68
CA ALA A 286 -4.06 -4.02 -4.00
C ALA A 286 -4.12 -3.46 -5.42
N VAL A 287 -3.58 -2.26 -5.60
CA VAL A 287 -3.47 -1.59 -6.90
C VAL A 287 -2.08 -1.01 -7.07
N THR A 288 -1.52 -1.17 -8.25
CA THR A 288 -0.30 -0.50 -8.71
C THR A 288 -0.67 0.44 -9.84
N TYR A 289 -0.43 1.73 -9.63
CA TYR A 289 -0.85 2.83 -10.52
C TYR A 289 0.18 3.09 -11.62
N THR A 290 0.46 2.06 -12.40
CA THR A 290 1.24 2.14 -13.63
C THR A 290 0.33 2.38 -14.84
N TYR A 291 0.89 2.46 -16.04
CA TYR A 291 0.11 2.33 -17.27
C TYR A 291 0.65 1.14 -18.06
N PRO A 292 -0.16 0.08 -18.26
CA PRO A 292 -1.51 -0.10 -17.66
C PRO A 292 -1.46 -0.33 -16.16
N GLU A 293 -2.60 -0.08 -15.46
CA GLU A 293 -2.75 -0.39 -14.04
C GLU A 293 -2.77 -1.90 -13.80
N ALA A 294 -2.33 -2.32 -12.61
CA ALA A 294 -2.51 -3.68 -12.11
C ALA A 294 -3.28 -3.65 -10.80
N ALA A 295 -4.32 -4.48 -10.68
CA ALA A 295 -5.13 -4.58 -9.47
C ALA A 295 -5.45 -6.02 -9.13
N HIS A 296 -5.50 -6.35 -7.83
CA HIS A 296 -6.00 -7.64 -7.39
C HIS A 296 -6.77 -7.56 -6.08
N VAL A 297 -7.56 -8.59 -5.83
CA VAL A 297 -8.17 -8.89 -4.53
C VAL A 297 -8.24 -10.41 -4.36
N GLY A 298 -8.03 -10.89 -3.12
CA GLY A 298 -8.02 -12.31 -2.80
C GLY A 298 -6.71 -13.02 -3.17
N LEU A 299 -6.79 -14.32 -3.46
CA LEU A 299 -5.62 -15.19 -3.64
C LEU A 299 -5.11 -15.19 -5.08
N THR A 300 -3.79 -15.16 -5.25
CA THR A 300 -3.18 -15.55 -6.52
C THR A 300 -3.37 -17.06 -6.75
N GLU A 301 -3.21 -17.51 -7.98
CA GLU A 301 -3.27 -18.95 -8.30
C GLU A 301 -2.24 -19.74 -7.49
N GLU A 302 -1.00 -19.25 -7.38
CA GLU A 302 0.06 -19.88 -6.58
C GLU A 302 -0.34 -20.01 -5.11
N GLN A 303 -0.96 -18.98 -4.54
CA GLN A 303 -1.43 -18.98 -3.14
C GLN A 303 -2.61 -19.94 -2.95
N ALA A 304 -3.55 -19.98 -3.88
CA ALA A 304 -4.70 -20.89 -3.82
C ALA A 304 -4.26 -22.35 -3.87
N LEU A 305 -3.37 -22.70 -4.80
CA LEU A 305 -2.79 -24.03 -4.90
C LEU A 305 -2.02 -24.42 -3.62
N LYS A 306 -1.22 -23.50 -3.07
CA LYS A 306 -0.50 -23.71 -1.80
C LYS A 306 -1.42 -23.94 -0.61
N LYS A 307 -2.61 -23.32 -0.62
CA LYS A 307 -3.66 -23.56 0.39
C LYS A 307 -4.46 -24.85 0.16
N GLY A 308 -4.17 -25.61 -0.91
CA GLY A 308 -4.79 -26.92 -1.19
C GLY A 308 -6.08 -26.85 -1.98
N TYR A 309 -6.41 -25.72 -2.60
CA TYR A 309 -7.55 -25.63 -3.50
C TYR A 309 -7.28 -26.33 -4.82
N ASP A 310 -8.32 -26.97 -5.39
CA ASP A 310 -8.32 -27.43 -6.79
C ASP A 310 -8.78 -26.23 -7.64
N VAL A 311 -7.84 -25.64 -8.38
CA VAL A 311 -8.03 -24.34 -9.04
C VAL A 311 -8.49 -24.50 -10.48
N GLU A 312 -9.52 -23.76 -10.83
CA GLU A 312 -9.95 -23.45 -12.19
C GLU A 312 -9.72 -21.97 -12.48
N ARG A 313 -9.42 -21.63 -13.74
CA ARG A 313 -9.15 -20.25 -14.18
C ARG A 313 -10.20 -19.80 -15.17
N ALA A 314 -10.57 -18.52 -15.10
CA ALA A 314 -11.27 -17.82 -16.17
C ALA A 314 -10.47 -16.57 -16.55
N ILE A 315 -10.16 -16.41 -17.83
CA ILE A 315 -9.43 -15.25 -18.36
C ILE A 315 -10.27 -14.62 -19.44
N ASN A 316 -10.44 -13.29 -19.36
CA ASN A 316 -11.09 -12.52 -20.40
C ASN A 316 -10.25 -11.27 -20.72
N HIS A 317 -10.20 -10.88 -21.96
CA HIS A 317 -9.39 -9.78 -22.48
C HIS A 317 -10.23 -8.53 -22.73
N TYR A 318 -9.60 -7.36 -22.69
CA TYR A 318 -10.27 -6.08 -22.98
C TYR A 318 -10.82 -6.06 -24.39
N SER A 319 -10.10 -6.63 -25.36
CA SER A 319 -10.51 -6.75 -26.77
C SER A 319 -11.83 -7.51 -26.97
N SER A 320 -12.25 -8.36 -26.04
CA SER A 320 -13.52 -9.09 -26.12
C SER A 320 -14.74 -8.21 -25.91
N SER A 321 -14.58 -6.99 -25.42
CA SER A 321 -15.67 -6.06 -25.19
C SER A 321 -15.74 -5.00 -26.29
N ALA A 322 -16.97 -4.55 -26.64
CA ALA A 322 -17.15 -3.49 -27.61
C ALA A 322 -16.42 -2.19 -27.23
N LYS A 323 -16.33 -1.88 -25.94
CA LYS A 323 -15.58 -0.73 -25.44
C LYS A 323 -14.07 -0.90 -25.61
N GLY A 324 -13.53 -2.08 -25.27
CA GLY A 324 -12.11 -2.40 -25.45
C GLY A 324 -11.71 -2.33 -26.93
N TYR A 325 -12.52 -2.90 -27.82
CA TYR A 325 -12.31 -2.77 -29.26
C TYR A 325 -12.31 -1.29 -29.71
N ALA A 326 -13.26 -0.48 -29.22
CA ALA A 326 -13.30 0.93 -29.53
C ALA A 326 -12.10 1.74 -28.98
N MET A 327 -11.44 1.24 -27.94
CA MET A 327 -10.20 1.78 -27.38
C MET A 327 -8.96 1.35 -28.19
N GLY A 328 -9.11 0.45 -29.15
CA GLY A 328 -8.05 -0.01 -30.04
C GLY A 328 -7.37 -1.31 -29.61
N TYR A 329 -7.94 -2.07 -28.68
CA TYR A 329 -7.42 -3.40 -28.31
C TYR A 329 -7.94 -4.45 -29.30
N GLU A 330 -7.01 -5.25 -29.83
CA GLU A 330 -7.35 -6.37 -30.71
C GLU A 330 -6.92 -7.71 -30.07
N PRO A 331 -7.62 -8.81 -30.38
CA PRO A 331 -7.27 -10.13 -29.86
C PRO A 331 -5.84 -10.54 -30.20
N GLY A 332 -5.05 -10.82 -29.17
CA GLY A 332 -3.66 -11.24 -29.33
C GLY A 332 -2.64 -10.11 -29.34
N ASP A 333 -3.06 -8.87 -29.24
CA ASP A 333 -2.15 -7.73 -29.09
C ASP A 333 -1.37 -7.83 -27.78
N GLU A 334 -0.15 -7.33 -27.81
CA GLU A 334 0.76 -7.36 -26.66
C GLU A 334 0.32 -6.47 -25.50
N ASP A 335 -0.55 -5.49 -25.75
CA ASP A 335 -1.15 -4.56 -24.79
C ASP A 335 -2.62 -4.85 -24.50
N ASP A 336 -3.17 -5.93 -25.07
CA ASP A 336 -4.51 -6.40 -24.75
C ASP A 336 -4.57 -6.93 -23.31
N GLY A 337 -4.88 -6.03 -22.37
CA GLY A 337 -5.01 -6.34 -20.96
C GLY A 337 -6.05 -7.43 -20.68
N PHE A 338 -6.08 -7.92 -19.46
CA PHE A 338 -6.99 -9.02 -19.11
C PHE A 338 -7.49 -8.94 -17.66
N ILE A 339 -8.59 -9.68 -17.43
CA ILE A 339 -9.08 -10.07 -16.11
C ILE A 339 -8.87 -11.58 -15.98
N LYS A 340 -8.23 -12.01 -14.88
CA LYS A 340 -8.06 -13.42 -14.51
C LYS A 340 -8.77 -13.67 -13.18
N LEU A 341 -9.68 -14.64 -13.16
CA LEU A 341 -10.28 -15.19 -11.95
C LEU A 341 -9.59 -16.47 -11.53
N VAL A 342 -9.34 -16.61 -10.25
CA VAL A 342 -8.92 -17.84 -9.57
C VAL A 342 -10.15 -18.40 -8.87
N ILE A 343 -10.56 -19.60 -9.24
CA ILE A 343 -11.85 -20.19 -8.87
C ILE A 343 -11.62 -21.54 -8.20
N ASP A 344 -12.27 -21.80 -7.07
CA ASP A 344 -12.34 -23.17 -6.52
C ASP A 344 -13.21 -24.03 -7.42
N LYS A 345 -12.61 -25.05 -8.01
CA LYS A 345 -13.28 -25.93 -8.97
C LYS A 345 -14.47 -26.68 -8.38
N LYS A 346 -14.41 -26.99 -7.09
CA LYS A 346 -15.45 -27.72 -6.39
C LYS A 346 -16.69 -26.88 -6.09
N THR A 347 -16.49 -25.71 -5.52
CA THR A 347 -17.58 -24.83 -5.04
C THR A 347 -17.99 -23.78 -6.07
N LYS A 348 -17.14 -23.53 -7.07
CA LYS A 348 -17.24 -22.43 -8.04
C LYS A 348 -17.12 -21.05 -7.40
N PHE A 349 -16.61 -20.97 -6.18
CA PHE A 349 -16.35 -19.69 -5.51
C PHE A 349 -15.11 -19.02 -6.10
N ILE A 350 -15.18 -17.70 -6.24
CA ILE A 350 -14.04 -16.86 -6.60
C ILE A 350 -13.11 -16.82 -5.39
N LEU A 351 -11.86 -17.23 -5.57
CA LEU A 351 -10.79 -17.16 -4.57
C LEU A 351 -9.95 -15.90 -4.73
N GLY A 352 -9.91 -15.35 -5.93
CA GLY A 352 -9.20 -14.13 -6.25
C GLY A 352 -9.51 -13.61 -7.65
N ALA A 353 -9.34 -12.31 -7.82
CA ALA A 353 -9.48 -11.61 -9.09
C ALA A 353 -8.25 -10.74 -9.34
N HIS A 354 -7.71 -10.79 -10.54
CA HIS A 354 -6.50 -10.09 -10.98
C HIS A 354 -6.78 -9.39 -12.29
N ILE A 355 -6.51 -8.10 -12.36
CA ILE A 355 -6.77 -7.26 -13.53
C ILE A 355 -5.49 -6.55 -13.91
N VAL A 356 -5.16 -6.54 -15.19
CA VAL A 356 -4.13 -5.68 -15.75
C VAL A 356 -4.67 -5.01 -17.01
N GLY A 357 -4.68 -3.69 -17.01
CA GLY A 357 -5.27 -2.90 -18.10
C GLY A 357 -5.73 -1.53 -17.60
N PRO A 358 -6.30 -0.70 -18.50
CA PRO A 358 -6.87 0.59 -18.12
C PRO A 358 -7.96 0.45 -17.06
N GLU A 359 -7.99 1.39 -16.11
CA GLU A 359 -9.03 1.48 -15.09
C GLU A 359 -9.15 0.23 -14.18
N ALA A 360 -8.06 -0.57 -14.05
CA ALA A 360 -8.08 -1.76 -13.21
C ALA A 360 -8.46 -1.43 -11.76
N SER A 361 -8.08 -0.25 -11.26
CA SER A 361 -8.43 0.27 -9.93
C SER A 361 -9.93 0.48 -9.73
N ILE A 362 -10.68 0.73 -10.80
CA ILE A 362 -12.15 0.83 -10.78
C ILE A 362 -12.77 -0.55 -10.98
N LEU A 363 -12.27 -1.31 -11.94
CA LEU A 363 -12.83 -2.60 -12.34
C LEU A 363 -12.71 -3.68 -11.26
N ILE A 364 -11.79 -3.53 -10.30
CA ILE A 364 -11.64 -4.47 -9.20
C ILE A 364 -12.75 -4.37 -8.14
N GLN A 365 -13.42 -3.23 -8.00
CA GLN A 365 -14.40 -2.97 -6.93
C GLN A 365 -15.56 -3.97 -6.88
N PRO A 366 -16.18 -4.39 -8.00
CA PRO A 366 -17.23 -5.42 -7.98
C PRO A 366 -16.77 -6.74 -7.34
N PHE A 367 -15.51 -7.14 -7.56
CA PHE A 367 -14.98 -8.37 -6.98
C PHE A 367 -14.74 -8.23 -5.48
N ILE A 368 -14.30 -7.06 -5.00
CA ILE A 368 -14.17 -6.77 -3.57
C ILE A 368 -15.54 -6.91 -2.90
N ASN A 369 -16.56 -6.26 -3.47
CA ASN A 369 -17.92 -6.31 -2.93
C ASN A 369 -18.49 -7.74 -2.93
N ASN A 370 -18.24 -8.50 -3.99
CA ASN A 370 -18.70 -9.89 -4.08
C ASN A 370 -18.01 -10.80 -3.07
N LEU A 371 -16.70 -10.67 -2.91
CA LEU A 371 -15.93 -11.46 -1.94
C LEU A 371 -16.35 -11.16 -0.49
N MET A 372 -16.75 -9.93 -0.20
CA MET A 372 -17.22 -9.51 1.13
C MET A 372 -18.71 -9.75 1.36
N SER A 373 -19.48 -10.13 0.31
CA SER A 373 -20.93 -10.38 0.45
C SER A 373 -21.24 -11.72 1.12
N GLY A 374 -22.36 -11.78 1.83
CA GLY A 374 -22.81 -12.97 2.54
C GLY A 374 -22.33 -13.02 3.99
N THR A 375 -22.23 -14.22 4.54
CA THR A 375 -21.85 -14.43 5.95
C THR A 375 -20.40 -14.83 6.07
N HIS A 376 -19.63 -14.01 6.78
CA HIS A 376 -18.23 -14.23 7.10
C HIS A 376 -18.08 -14.59 8.58
N VAL A 377 -17.22 -15.56 8.85
CA VAL A 377 -16.76 -15.90 10.19
C VAL A 377 -15.30 -15.48 10.29
N ILE A 378 -15.03 -14.43 11.07
CA ILE A 378 -13.69 -13.88 11.21
C ILE A 378 -12.87 -14.77 12.15
N ARG A 379 -11.64 -15.04 11.76
CA ARG A 379 -10.64 -15.69 12.61
C ARG A 379 -9.75 -14.64 13.26
N PRO A 380 -9.51 -14.72 14.58
CA PRO A 380 -8.57 -13.84 15.24
C PRO A 380 -7.20 -13.84 14.56
N VAL A 381 -6.60 -12.67 14.37
CA VAL A 381 -5.24 -12.55 13.81
C VAL A 381 -4.21 -13.00 14.85
N HIS A 382 -4.40 -12.59 16.10
CA HIS A 382 -3.60 -12.99 17.27
C HIS A 382 -4.54 -13.41 18.40
N GLU A 383 -4.69 -14.73 18.61
CA GLU A 383 -5.61 -15.28 19.62
C GLU A 383 -5.18 -14.94 21.05
N ASP A 384 -3.87 -14.79 21.25
CA ASP A 384 -3.26 -14.46 22.54
C ASP A 384 -3.39 -12.96 22.91
N ILE A 385 -3.76 -12.11 21.97
CA ILE A 385 -4.07 -10.70 22.23
C ILE A 385 -5.59 -10.56 22.42
N ALA A 386 -6.00 -10.35 23.65
CA ALA A 386 -7.44 -10.18 23.94
C ALA A 386 -7.67 -9.45 25.26
N SER A 387 -8.21 -8.23 25.18
CA SER A 387 -8.79 -7.54 26.32
C SER A 387 -10.00 -8.31 26.88
N PRO A 388 -10.49 -8.00 28.08
CA PRO A 388 -11.75 -8.57 28.60
C PRO A 388 -12.93 -8.41 27.62
N THR A 389 -13.00 -7.28 26.90
CA THR A 389 -14.02 -7.03 25.88
C THR A 389 -13.85 -7.97 24.67
N ALA A 390 -12.65 -8.09 24.12
CA ALA A 390 -12.35 -9.02 23.03
C ALA A 390 -12.65 -10.48 23.41
N GLN A 391 -12.30 -10.90 24.64
CA GLN A 391 -12.61 -12.23 25.16
C GLN A 391 -14.12 -12.48 25.21
N ALA A 392 -14.89 -11.52 25.73
CA ALA A 392 -16.34 -11.62 25.80
C ALA A 392 -16.98 -11.71 24.39
N LEU A 393 -16.50 -10.95 23.44
CA LEU A 393 -16.98 -10.99 22.06
C LEU A 393 -16.62 -12.31 21.36
N ARG A 394 -15.41 -12.82 21.58
CA ARG A 394 -14.93 -14.10 21.04
C ARG A 394 -15.59 -15.33 21.66
N ALA A 395 -16.35 -15.17 22.76
CA ALA A 395 -17.12 -16.27 23.35
C ALA A 395 -18.15 -16.89 22.36
N LYS A 396 -18.46 -16.17 21.29
CA LYS A 396 -19.19 -16.66 20.12
C LYS A 396 -18.36 -16.41 18.85
N PRO A 397 -18.57 -17.19 17.77
CA PRO A 397 -17.94 -16.87 16.50
C PRO A 397 -18.24 -15.42 16.07
N LEU A 398 -17.20 -14.65 15.76
CA LEU A 398 -17.35 -13.30 15.22
C LEU A 398 -17.90 -13.42 13.80
N THR A 399 -19.21 -13.27 13.67
CA THR A 399 -19.91 -13.49 12.41
C THR A 399 -20.53 -12.18 11.93
N ARG A 400 -20.29 -11.86 10.67
CA ARG A 400 -20.86 -10.69 10.00
C ARG A 400 -21.55 -11.12 8.71
N THR A 401 -22.76 -10.64 8.48
CA THR A 401 -23.50 -10.86 7.24
C THR A 401 -23.64 -9.53 6.51
N LEU A 402 -23.12 -9.45 5.29
CA LEU A 402 -23.23 -8.28 4.42
C LEU A 402 -24.24 -8.55 3.32
N ASP A 403 -25.39 -7.85 3.37
CA ASP A 403 -26.38 -7.85 2.29
C ASP A 403 -25.91 -6.87 1.20
N PRO A 404 -25.65 -7.35 -0.05
CA PRO A 404 -25.18 -6.50 -1.13
C PRO A 404 -26.18 -5.39 -1.53
N LYS A 405 -27.42 -5.44 -1.06
CA LYS A 405 -28.43 -4.40 -1.27
C LYS A 405 -28.39 -3.31 -0.20
N SER A 406 -27.65 -3.51 0.88
CA SER A 406 -27.58 -2.56 1.98
C SER A 406 -26.51 -1.50 1.74
N VAL A 407 -26.85 -0.22 1.98
CA VAL A 407 -25.87 0.87 1.97
C VAL A 407 -24.77 0.67 3.01
N TYR A 408 -25.04 -0.04 4.09
CA TYR A 408 -24.06 -0.36 5.14
C TYR A 408 -22.94 -1.28 4.64
N THR A 409 -23.15 -2.04 3.56
CA THR A 409 -22.10 -2.85 2.95
C THR A 409 -20.95 -1.98 2.45
N PHE A 410 -21.20 -0.73 2.04
CA PHE A 410 -20.16 0.22 1.65
C PHE A 410 -19.21 0.59 2.79
N SER A 411 -19.65 0.52 4.04
CA SER A 411 -18.81 0.76 5.22
C SER A 411 -17.88 -0.40 5.56
N GLU A 412 -18.20 -1.59 5.09
CA GLU A 412 -17.54 -2.84 5.47
C GLU A 412 -16.66 -3.40 4.36
N THR A 413 -16.61 -2.71 3.22
CA THR A 413 -15.75 -3.08 2.09
C THR A 413 -14.68 -2.02 1.86
N MET A 414 -13.45 -2.46 1.60
CA MET A 414 -12.36 -1.53 1.28
C MET A 414 -12.45 -1.08 -0.17
N THR A 415 -12.22 0.21 -0.40
CA THR A 415 -12.15 0.78 -1.75
C THR A 415 -10.71 1.17 -2.04
N PRO A 416 -10.11 0.76 -3.17
CA PRO A 416 -8.78 1.19 -3.54
C PRO A 416 -8.63 2.72 -3.47
N HIS A 417 -7.51 3.18 -2.96
CA HIS A 417 -7.18 4.59 -2.91
C HIS A 417 -5.79 4.83 -3.54
N PRO A 418 -5.69 5.81 -4.45
CA PRO A 418 -6.77 6.63 -5.05
C PRO A 418 -7.55 5.85 -6.14
N SER A 419 -8.87 5.99 -6.22
CA SER A 419 -9.68 5.39 -7.27
C SER A 419 -10.98 6.16 -7.46
N LEU A 420 -11.51 6.24 -8.70
CA LEU A 420 -12.83 6.82 -8.93
C LEU A 420 -13.97 5.98 -8.31
N SER A 421 -13.72 4.73 -7.92
CA SER A 421 -14.67 3.95 -7.12
C SER A 421 -15.00 4.60 -5.78
N GLU A 422 -14.12 5.45 -5.24
CA GLU A 422 -14.36 6.22 -4.02
C GLU A 422 -15.59 7.16 -4.16
N VAL A 423 -15.83 7.72 -5.34
CA VAL A 423 -17.02 8.55 -5.60
C VAL A 423 -18.31 7.79 -5.35
N VAL A 424 -18.35 6.50 -5.71
CA VAL A 424 -19.49 5.63 -5.48
C VAL A 424 -19.58 5.23 -4.00
N MET A 425 -18.48 4.75 -3.44
CA MET A 425 -18.47 4.18 -2.09
C MET A 425 -18.68 5.24 -1.01
N TRP A 426 -18.23 6.46 -1.24
CA TRP A 426 -18.38 7.56 -0.26
C TRP A 426 -19.76 8.23 -0.30
N THR A 427 -20.66 7.90 -1.24
CA THR A 427 -22.06 8.37 -1.20
C THR A 427 -22.77 7.98 0.09
N ARG A 428 -22.29 6.94 0.77
CA ARG A 428 -22.80 6.54 2.11
C ARG A 428 -22.75 7.66 3.14
N TYR A 429 -21.74 8.54 3.09
CA TYR A 429 -21.59 9.65 4.04
C TYR A 429 -22.69 10.72 3.88
N TYR A 430 -23.38 10.71 2.74
CA TYR A 430 -24.46 11.66 2.44
C TYR A 430 -25.84 11.06 2.62
N TYR A 431 -25.94 9.77 2.94
CA TYR A 431 -27.17 9.03 3.06
C TYR A 431 -28.07 9.53 4.22
N GLU A 432 -27.48 9.89 5.34
CA GLU A 432 -28.22 10.28 6.56
C GLU A 432 -28.49 11.79 6.65
N GLY A 433 -28.25 12.55 5.61
CA GLY A 433 -28.46 14.00 5.62
C GLY A 433 -27.51 14.75 6.55
N LYS A 434 -26.34 14.18 6.80
CA LYS A 434 -25.26 14.78 7.60
C LYS A 434 -24.40 15.67 6.73
#